data_ee3f0aa3596b015940bab875da8ee795
#
_entry.id   ee3f0aa3596b015940bab875da8ee795
#
_cell.length_a   1.000
_cell.length_b   1.000
_cell.length_c   1.000
_cell.angle_alpha   90.00
_cell.angle_beta   90.00
_cell.angle_gamma   90.00
#
_symmetry.space_group_name_H-M   'P 1'
#
loop_
_entity.id
_entity.type
_entity.pdbx_description
1 polymer ?
#
loop_
_entity_poly.entity_id
_entity_poly.type
_entity_poly.pdbx_seq_one_letter_code
_entity_poly.pdbx_strand_id
1 'polypeptide(L)'
;MRPIYDNILQTIGDTPMIKLNKIAKDFPCPVYAKVEYFNPGHSVKDRMALKMVEDAEARGELKPGGTIIECTSGNTGMGLALAAIVKGYKLICTLSDKQSKEKIDILRAMGAEVYVCPTNVAPDHPESYYSVATRLNKEIPNSFYPFQYDNLNNRLAHYESTGPEIWEQTKGKVTHFVVGVGTGGTISGVGKYLKEQNPGIKIWGIDTYGSVFKKYHETKQFDEKEIYSYITEGIGEDILPKNVDFDVIDFFEKVTDKDGALATRELARKEGLFLGYSCGSAFQGLRQIKDKLTKDDVVVVLFHDHGSRYIGKVYNDDWMRDRGFLSQGNKVAKDLIDGHSHLPLITVTDTEPLSNAARLMKLHDITQIPVMQNGILVGSIDDHGMLSSMVDNPSNSTLVGEIMGAPYPVVDLTTSIDDIAKMVKDGHRAVLVKFGEGHHIITKQDIITALS
;
A
#
# COMPACT_ATOMS: atom_id res chain seq x y z
N MET A 1 -26.27 8.01 -22.06
CA MET A 1 -26.61 7.75 -20.64
C MET A 1 -26.15 6.35 -20.30
N ARG A 2 -25.58 6.12 -19.12
CA ARG A 2 -25.29 4.75 -18.68
C ARG A 2 -26.61 4.06 -18.34
N PRO A 3 -26.76 2.75 -18.64
CA PRO A 3 -27.99 2.00 -18.33
C PRO A 3 -28.18 1.87 -16.81
N ILE A 4 -29.40 1.50 -16.42
CA ILE A 4 -29.66 1.00 -15.05
C ILE A 4 -29.30 -0.47 -15.06
N TYR A 5 -28.50 -0.88 -14.09
CA TYR A 5 -28.04 -2.25 -13.93
C TYR A 5 -28.86 -2.98 -12.86
N ASP A 6 -29.14 -4.27 -13.06
CA ASP A 6 -29.88 -5.08 -12.08
C ASP A 6 -29.04 -5.45 -10.85
N ASN A 7 -27.73 -5.58 -11.03
CA ASN A 7 -26.80 -5.87 -9.94
C ASN A 7 -25.38 -5.37 -10.27
N ILE A 8 -24.53 -5.39 -9.27
CA ILE A 8 -23.17 -4.83 -9.36
C ILE A 8 -22.27 -5.59 -10.34
N LEU A 9 -22.51 -6.88 -10.62
CA LEU A 9 -21.67 -7.68 -11.52
C LEU A 9 -21.74 -7.16 -12.97
N GLN A 10 -22.89 -6.58 -13.35
CA GLN A 10 -23.07 -5.99 -14.69
C GLN A 10 -22.24 -4.71 -14.93
N THR A 11 -21.60 -4.19 -13.89
CA THR A 11 -20.70 -3.02 -13.99
C THR A 11 -19.23 -3.41 -14.14
N ILE A 12 -18.93 -4.71 -14.19
CA ILE A 12 -17.58 -5.21 -14.40
C ILE A 12 -17.21 -5.03 -15.88
N GLY A 13 -16.04 -4.44 -16.12
CA GLY A 13 -15.58 -4.14 -17.48
C GLY A 13 -15.85 -2.70 -17.89
N ASP A 14 -15.73 -2.42 -19.18
CA ASP A 14 -15.85 -1.09 -19.78
C ASP A 14 -15.07 0.00 -19.02
N THR A 15 -13.89 -0.40 -18.54
CA THR A 15 -13.04 0.48 -17.74
C THR A 15 -12.42 1.58 -18.60
N PRO A 16 -12.23 2.80 -18.06
CA PRO A 16 -11.71 3.91 -18.83
C PRO A 16 -10.25 3.72 -19.25
N MET A 17 -9.92 4.33 -20.37
CA MET A 17 -8.54 4.54 -20.80
C MET A 17 -8.20 6.01 -20.68
N ILE A 18 -7.10 6.34 -19.99
CA ILE A 18 -6.69 7.70 -19.65
C ILE A 18 -5.31 7.98 -20.25
N LYS A 19 -5.16 9.10 -20.97
CA LYS A 19 -3.85 9.54 -21.46
C LYS A 19 -3.00 10.05 -20.28
N LEU A 20 -1.78 9.56 -20.16
CA LEU A 20 -0.81 10.07 -19.20
C LEU A 20 -0.10 11.31 -19.80
N ASN A 21 -0.23 12.45 -19.13
CA ASN A 21 0.23 13.72 -19.68
C ASN A 21 1.49 14.28 -19.01
N LYS A 22 1.53 14.23 -17.67
CA LYS A 22 2.63 14.82 -16.90
C LYS A 22 3.77 13.85 -16.67
N ILE A 23 3.43 12.59 -16.29
CA ILE A 23 4.42 11.58 -15.94
C ILE A 23 5.06 10.96 -17.17
N ALA A 24 4.36 10.96 -18.30
CA ALA A 24 4.81 10.42 -19.58
C ALA A 24 5.29 11.47 -20.59
N LYS A 25 5.51 12.72 -20.16
CA LYS A 25 5.93 13.83 -21.06
C LYS A 25 7.22 13.56 -21.82
N ASP A 26 8.13 12.77 -21.26
CA ASP A 26 9.44 12.45 -21.81
C ASP A 26 9.45 11.15 -22.65
N PHE A 27 8.27 10.60 -22.93
CA PHE A 27 8.10 9.48 -23.84
C PHE A 27 8.02 9.98 -25.28
N PRO A 28 8.58 9.25 -26.25
CA PRO A 28 8.55 9.68 -27.66
C PRO A 28 7.15 9.58 -28.28
N CYS A 29 6.22 8.86 -27.63
CA CYS A 29 4.89 8.51 -28.13
C CYS A 29 3.80 8.65 -27.06
N PRO A 30 2.52 8.63 -27.45
CA PRO A 30 1.42 8.61 -26.49
C PRO A 30 1.42 7.36 -25.61
N VAL A 31 1.26 7.57 -24.30
CA VAL A 31 1.06 6.50 -23.31
C VAL A 31 -0.33 6.62 -22.71
N TYR A 32 -1.10 5.57 -22.78
CA TYR A 32 -2.44 5.46 -22.22
C TYR A 32 -2.47 4.46 -21.08
N ALA A 33 -3.19 4.78 -20.02
CA ALA A 33 -3.46 3.91 -18.90
C ALA A 33 -4.83 3.25 -19.04
N LYS A 34 -4.90 1.93 -19.10
CA LYS A 34 -6.12 1.15 -18.91
C LYS A 34 -6.35 0.98 -17.41
N VAL A 35 -7.37 1.65 -16.86
CA VAL A 35 -7.51 1.82 -15.41
C VAL A 35 -8.53 0.84 -14.84
N GLU A 36 -8.05 -0.31 -14.40
CA GLU A 36 -8.88 -1.44 -13.95
C GLU A 36 -9.49 -1.26 -12.56
N TYR A 37 -9.08 -0.26 -11.78
CA TYR A 37 -9.71 0.01 -10.50
C TYR A 37 -11.14 0.57 -10.60
N PHE A 38 -11.60 0.92 -11.79
CA PHE A 38 -13.00 1.31 -12.02
C PHE A 38 -13.97 0.13 -12.02
N ASN A 39 -13.47 -1.11 -12.02
CA ASN A 39 -14.31 -2.25 -11.68
C ASN A 39 -14.88 -2.10 -10.26
N PRO A 40 -16.07 -2.65 -9.96
CA PRO A 40 -16.75 -2.47 -8.67
C PRO A 40 -15.97 -3.04 -7.47
N GLY A 41 -15.17 -4.08 -7.65
CA GLY A 41 -14.24 -4.60 -6.65
C GLY A 41 -12.88 -3.93 -6.66
N HIS A 42 -12.74 -2.82 -7.39
CA HIS A 42 -11.56 -1.96 -7.49
C HIS A 42 -10.30 -2.66 -8.02
N SER A 43 -10.46 -3.67 -8.88
CA SER A 43 -9.30 -4.30 -9.53
C SER A 43 -9.64 -5.04 -10.82
N VAL A 44 -8.60 -5.34 -11.58
CA VAL A 44 -8.64 -6.20 -12.77
C VAL A 44 -9.15 -7.61 -12.48
N LYS A 45 -9.09 -8.05 -11.23
CA LYS A 45 -9.45 -9.40 -10.81
C LYS A 45 -10.96 -9.66 -10.82
N ASP A 46 -11.79 -8.62 -10.81
CA ASP A 46 -13.25 -8.75 -10.88
C ASP A 46 -13.68 -9.51 -12.13
N ARG A 47 -13.02 -9.23 -13.26
CA ARG A 47 -13.31 -9.87 -14.56
C ARG A 47 -13.12 -11.38 -14.51
N MET A 48 -11.95 -11.82 -14.07
CA MET A 48 -11.66 -13.25 -14.05
C MET A 48 -12.41 -13.98 -12.94
N ALA A 49 -12.65 -13.33 -11.80
CA ALA A 49 -13.42 -13.92 -10.70
C ALA A 49 -14.84 -14.26 -11.13
N LEU A 50 -15.53 -13.33 -11.79
CA LEU A 50 -16.86 -13.57 -12.36
C LEU A 50 -16.83 -14.70 -13.38
N LYS A 51 -15.90 -14.66 -14.34
CA LYS A 51 -15.78 -15.69 -15.40
C LYS A 51 -15.55 -17.10 -14.83
N MET A 52 -14.67 -17.24 -13.83
CA MET A 52 -14.40 -18.53 -13.20
C MET A 52 -15.62 -19.08 -12.46
N VAL A 53 -16.41 -18.21 -11.80
CA VAL A 53 -17.63 -18.62 -11.11
C VAL A 53 -18.69 -19.03 -12.11
N GLU A 54 -18.94 -18.26 -13.17
CA GLU A 54 -19.95 -18.56 -14.20
C GLU A 54 -19.63 -19.83 -14.98
N ASP A 55 -18.36 -20.06 -15.27
CA ASP A 55 -17.93 -21.31 -15.92
C ASP A 55 -18.15 -22.53 -15.00
N ALA A 56 -17.83 -22.40 -13.71
CA ALA A 56 -18.06 -23.46 -12.73
C ALA A 56 -19.56 -23.79 -12.56
N GLU A 57 -20.42 -22.77 -12.57
CA GLU A 57 -21.87 -22.94 -12.60
C GLU A 57 -22.32 -23.71 -13.86
N ALA A 58 -21.85 -23.28 -15.03
CA ALA A 58 -22.20 -23.88 -16.32
C ALA A 58 -21.75 -25.35 -16.40
N ARG A 59 -20.61 -25.71 -15.78
CA ARG A 59 -20.11 -27.09 -15.71
C ARG A 59 -20.74 -27.91 -14.57
N GLY A 60 -21.56 -27.30 -13.70
CA GLY A 60 -22.16 -27.94 -12.55
C GLY A 60 -21.20 -28.26 -11.40
N GLU A 61 -20.00 -27.70 -11.42
CA GLU A 61 -18.99 -27.84 -10.37
C GLU A 61 -19.34 -27.00 -9.14
N LEU A 62 -19.96 -25.84 -9.34
CA LEU A 62 -20.49 -24.98 -8.27
C LEU A 62 -22.02 -24.99 -8.32
N LYS A 63 -22.65 -25.51 -7.28
CA LYS A 63 -24.11 -25.62 -7.18
C LYS A 63 -24.67 -24.53 -6.26
N PRO A 64 -25.97 -24.15 -6.39
CA PRO A 64 -26.58 -23.14 -5.54
C PRO A 64 -26.33 -23.39 -4.04
N GLY A 65 -26.01 -22.32 -3.30
CA GLY A 65 -25.68 -22.38 -1.87
C GLY A 65 -24.31 -22.98 -1.55
N GLY A 66 -23.50 -23.25 -2.55
CA GLY A 66 -22.13 -23.77 -2.40
C GLY A 66 -21.16 -22.78 -1.78
N THR A 67 -19.94 -23.23 -1.55
CA THR A 67 -18.85 -22.44 -0.95
C THR A 67 -17.72 -22.26 -1.95
N ILE A 68 -17.35 -21.03 -2.25
CA ILE A 68 -16.15 -20.70 -3.04
C ILE A 68 -14.97 -20.59 -2.07
N ILE A 69 -13.86 -21.25 -2.39
CA ILE A 69 -12.65 -21.24 -1.57
C ILE A 69 -11.48 -20.84 -2.46
N GLU A 70 -10.73 -19.77 -2.09
CA GLU A 70 -9.61 -19.32 -2.93
C GLU A 70 -8.42 -18.87 -2.08
N CYS A 71 -7.21 -19.27 -2.51
CA CYS A 71 -5.97 -18.68 -2.02
C CYS A 71 -5.68 -17.39 -2.81
N THR A 72 -5.55 -16.26 -2.12
CA THR A 72 -5.50 -14.96 -2.80
C THR A 72 -4.63 -13.95 -2.09
N SER A 73 -4.11 -12.99 -2.85
CA SER A 73 -3.49 -11.77 -2.31
C SER A 73 -4.51 -10.67 -1.96
N GLY A 74 -5.83 -10.95 -2.05
CA GLY A 74 -6.92 -10.04 -1.68
C GLY A 74 -7.77 -9.54 -2.85
N ASN A 75 -7.21 -9.18 -3.98
CA ASN A 75 -7.97 -8.66 -5.12
C ASN A 75 -8.91 -9.70 -5.74
N THR A 76 -8.44 -10.92 -5.94
CA THR A 76 -9.27 -12.03 -6.44
C THR A 76 -10.38 -12.36 -5.44
N GLY A 77 -10.05 -12.39 -4.13
CA GLY A 77 -11.04 -12.59 -3.09
C GLY A 77 -12.16 -11.54 -3.13
N MET A 78 -11.83 -10.27 -3.43
CA MET A 78 -12.83 -9.22 -3.58
C MET A 78 -13.75 -9.45 -4.79
N GLY A 79 -13.19 -9.81 -5.95
CA GLY A 79 -14.00 -10.14 -7.13
C GLY A 79 -14.90 -11.37 -6.88
N LEU A 80 -14.38 -12.40 -6.20
CA LEU A 80 -15.16 -13.56 -5.79
C LEU A 80 -16.23 -13.21 -4.75
N ALA A 81 -15.96 -12.25 -3.84
CA ALA A 81 -16.95 -11.79 -2.87
C ALA A 81 -18.16 -11.13 -3.56
N LEU A 82 -17.93 -10.29 -4.58
CA LEU A 82 -19.00 -9.71 -5.37
C LEU A 82 -19.87 -10.80 -6.03
N ALA A 83 -19.23 -11.77 -6.68
CA ALA A 83 -19.94 -12.88 -7.31
C ALA A 83 -20.69 -13.74 -6.28
N ALA A 84 -20.05 -14.05 -5.15
CA ALA A 84 -20.65 -14.86 -4.10
C ALA A 84 -21.89 -14.19 -3.50
N ILE A 85 -21.82 -12.90 -3.17
CA ILE A 85 -22.94 -12.16 -2.60
C ILE A 85 -24.13 -12.11 -3.56
N VAL A 86 -23.90 -11.76 -4.83
CA VAL A 86 -24.97 -11.61 -5.81
C VAL A 86 -25.59 -12.95 -6.18
N LYS A 87 -24.81 -14.02 -6.24
CA LYS A 87 -25.24 -15.36 -6.66
C LYS A 87 -25.64 -16.28 -5.49
N GLY A 88 -25.47 -15.83 -4.23
CA GLY A 88 -25.90 -16.57 -3.03
C GLY A 88 -24.93 -17.69 -2.62
N TYR A 89 -23.64 -17.51 -2.82
CA TYR A 89 -22.58 -18.43 -2.37
C TYR A 89 -21.92 -17.95 -1.06
N LYS A 90 -21.31 -18.88 -0.35
CA LYS A 90 -20.36 -18.57 0.72
C LYS A 90 -18.98 -18.36 0.14
N LEU A 91 -18.15 -17.59 0.82
CA LEU A 91 -16.76 -17.35 0.40
C LEU A 91 -15.80 -17.57 1.56
N ILE A 92 -14.77 -18.37 1.31
CA ILE A 92 -13.61 -18.55 2.18
C ILE A 92 -12.37 -18.10 1.42
N CYS A 93 -11.58 -17.21 2.02
CA CYS A 93 -10.30 -16.76 1.48
C CYS A 93 -9.15 -17.18 2.39
N THR A 94 -8.10 -17.77 1.84
CA THR A 94 -6.83 -17.98 2.53
C THR A 94 -5.81 -16.98 2.01
N LEU A 95 -5.17 -16.23 2.90
CA LEU A 95 -4.20 -15.19 2.59
C LEU A 95 -2.91 -15.39 3.37
N SER A 96 -1.79 -14.95 2.81
CA SER A 96 -0.55 -14.87 3.59
C SER A 96 -0.53 -13.62 4.48
N ASP A 97 0.15 -13.70 5.62
CA ASP A 97 0.29 -12.62 6.60
C ASP A 97 1.07 -11.39 6.10
N LYS A 98 1.76 -11.50 4.96
CA LYS A 98 2.42 -10.36 4.30
C LYS A 98 1.44 -9.37 3.65
N GLN A 99 0.18 -9.77 3.45
CA GLN A 99 -0.81 -8.90 2.80
C GLN A 99 -1.16 -7.70 3.68
N SER A 100 -1.60 -6.60 3.06
CA SER A 100 -2.02 -5.43 3.81
C SER A 100 -3.25 -5.73 4.67
N LYS A 101 -3.31 -5.10 5.85
CA LYS A 101 -4.45 -5.24 6.76
C LYS A 101 -5.76 -4.82 6.09
N GLU A 102 -5.72 -3.78 5.27
CA GLU A 102 -6.87 -3.27 4.52
C GLU A 102 -7.49 -4.34 3.62
N LYS A 103 -6.68 -5.18 2.95
CA LYS A 103 -7.18 -6.27 2.10
C LYS A 103 -7.93 -7.32 2.91
N ILE A 104 -7.42 -7.66 4.10
CA ILE A 104 -8.04 -8.63 5.01
C ILE A 104 -9.37 -8.06 5.54
N ASP A 105 -9.36 -6.81 6.00
CA ASP A 105 -10.53 -6.16 6.59
C ASP A 105 -11.65 -5.96 5.56
N ILE A 106 -11.31 -5.60 4.31
CA ILE A 106 -12.30 -5.48 3.23
C ILE A 106 -12.99 -6.83 2.95
N LEU A 107 -12.25 -7.93 2.88
CA LEU A 107 -12.84 -9.25 2.64
C LEU A 107 -13.80 -9.67 3.76
N ARG A 108 -13.41 -9.43 5.02
CA ARG A 108 -14.28 -9.67 6.18
C ARG A 108 -15.53 -8.80 6.15
N ALA A 109 -15.38 -7.51 5.81
CA ALA A 109 -16.51 -6.59 5.67
C ALA A 109 -17.49 -7.02 4.56
N MET A 110 -16.99 -7.68 3.52
CA MET A 110 -17.80 -8.28 2.44
C MET A 110 -18.37 -9.66 2.81
N GLY A 111 -18.22 -10.10 4.06
CA GLY A 111 -18.78 -11.36 4.54
C GLY A 111 -17.99 -12.62 4.24
N ALA A 112 -16.76 -12.50 3.75
CA ALA A 112 -15.88 -13.64 3.55
C ALA A 112 -15.30 -14.14 4.89
N GLU A 113 -15.23 -15.45 5.05
CA GLU A 113 -14.40 -16.07 6.08
C GLU A 113 -12.93 -16.02 5.63
N VAL A 114 -12.05 -15.52 6.50
CA VAL A 114 -10.65 -15.24 6.13
C VAL A 114 -9.69 -15.97 7.05
N TYR A 115 -8.90 -16.86 6.48
CA TYR A 115 -7.77 -17.56 7.12
C TYR A 115 -6.46 -16.85 6.77
N VAL A 116 -5.75 -16.35 7.77
CA VAL A 116 -4.42 -15.74 7.60
C VAL A 116 -3.38 -16.80 7.89
N CYS A 117 -2.55 -17.10 6.90
CA CYS A 117 -1.54 -18.17 6.92
C CYS A 117 -0.12 -17.57 6.95
N PRO A 118 0.88 -18.28 7.52
CA PRO A 118 2.25 -17.81 7.55
C PRO A 118 2.86 -17.72 6.14
N THR A 119 3.67 -16.68 5.90
CA THR A 119 4.41 -16.48 4.64
C THR A 119 5.73 -17.25 4.60
N ASN A 120 6.32 -17.51 5.76
CA ASN A 120 7.66 -18.10 5.90
C ASN A 120 7.68 -19.63 5.84
N VAL A 121 6.74 -20.24 5.14
CA VAL A 121 6.63 -21.67 4.92
C VAL A 121 6.63 -22.01 3.43
N ALA A 122 7.10 -23.22 3.07
CA ALA A 122 7.08 -23.69 1.70
C ALA A 122 5.63 -23.85 1.19
N PRO A 123 5.38 -23.71 -0.14
CA PRO A 123 4.03 -23.80 -0.70
C PRO A 123 3.29 -25.11 -0.38
N ASP A 124 4.00 -26.21 -0.23
CA ASP A 124 3.47 -27.55 0.10
C ASP A 124 3.33 -27.80 1.63
N HIS A 125 3.77 -26.85 2.45
CA HIS A 125 3.61 -26.96 3.91
C HIS A 125 2.12 -26.96 4.28
N PRO A 126 1.68 -27.79 5.26
CA PRO A 126 0.27 -27.88 5.66
C PRO A 126 -0.40 -26.56 6.07
N GLU A 127 0.37 -25.62 6.61
CA GLU A 127 -0.10 -24.29 7.01
C GLU A 127 0.02 -23.22 5.92
N SER A 128 0.56 -23.55 4.74
CA SER A 128 0.60 -22.63 3.63
C SER A 128 -0.82 -22.28 3.18
N TYR A 129 -1.04 -21.06 2.73
CA TYR A 129 -2.36 -20.62 2.28
C TYR A 129 -2.87 -21.43 1.09
N TYR A 130 -1.99 -22.05 0.28
CA TYR A 130 -2.35 -22.99 -0.78
C TYR A 130 -2.87 -24.32 -0.22
N SER A 131 -2.14 -24.91 0.74
CA SER A 131 -2.50 -26.20 1.35
C SER A 131 -3.77 -26.10 2.18
N VAL A 132 -3.94 -25.00 2.90
CA VAL A 132 -5.17 -24.72 3.67
C VAL A 132 -6.38 -24.61 2.75
N ALA A 133 -6.29 -23.86 1.63
CA ALA A 133 -7.39 -23.79 0.65
C ALA A 133 -7.72 -25.17 0.06
N THR A 134 -6.69 -25.93 -0.31
CA THR A 134 -6.86 -27.28 -0.87
C THR A 134 -7.52 -28.24 0.13
N ARG A 135 -7.13 -28.18 1.41
CA ARG A 135 -7.71 -28.97 2.48
C ARG A 135 -9.17 -28.62 2.71
N LEU A 136 -9.48 -27.34 2.86
CA LEU A 136 -10.85 -26.86 3.06
C LEU A 136 -11.77 -27.28 1.90
N ASN A 137 -11.27 -27.22 0.66
CA ASN A 137 -12.05 -27.66 -0.50
C ASN A 137 -12.37 -29.17 -0.48
N LYS A 138 -11.52 -30.00 0.13
CA LYS A 138 -11.78 -31.43 0.32
C LYS A 138 -12.73 -31.70 1.47
N GLU A 139 -12.69 -30.92 2.52
CA GLU A 139 -13.46 -31.10 3.75
C GLU A 139 -14.88 -30.52 3.64
N ILE A 140 -15.08 -29.45 2.88
CA ILE A 140 -16.38 -28.76 2.79
C ILE A 140 -17.17 -29.30 1.61
N PRO A 141 -18.34 -29.94 1.84
CA PRO A 141 -19.20 -30.41 0.76
C PRO A 141 -19.72 -29.25 -0.11
N ASN A 142 -19.94 -29.50 -1.40
CA ASN A 142 -20.40 -28.49 -2.35
C ASN A 142 -19.51 -27.23 -2.34
N SER A 143 -18.19 -27.44 -2.33
CA SER A 143 -17.21 -26.36 -2.46
C SER A 143 -16.58 -26.36 -3.83
N PHE A 144 -16.15 -25.19 -4.27
CA PHE A 144 -15.43 -24.95 -5.51
C PHE A 144 -14.16 -24.14 -5.24
N TYR A 145 -13.01 -24.64 -5.71
CA TYR A 145 -11.73 -23.96 -5.64
C TYR A 145 -11.36 -23.43 -7.03
N PRO A 146 -11.57 -22.14 -7.32
CA PRO A 146 -11.24 -21.52 -8.61
C PRO A 146 -9.80 -21.75 -9.04
N PHE A 147 -8.86 -21.69 -8.10
CA PHE A 147 -7.42 -21.85 -8.33
C PHE A 147 -6.90 -20.95 -9.45
N GLN A 148 -6.88 -19.65 -9.20
CA GLN A 148 -6.62 -18.59 -10.16
C GLN A 148 -5.33 -18.74 -10.97
N TYR A 149 -4.35 -19.48 -10.47
CA TYR A 149 -3.06 -19.68 -11.14
C TYR A 149 -3.16 -20.59 -12.35
N ASP A 150 -3.97 -21.65 -12.28
CA ASP A 150 -4.05 -22.71 -13.29
C ASP A 150 -5.37 -22.74 -14.05
N ASN A 151 -6.41 -22.08 -13.55
CA ASN A 151 -7.71 -22.02 -14.21
C ASN A 151 -7.65 -21.11 -15.45
N LEU A 152 -7.75 -21.71 -16.63
CA LEU A 152 -7.62 -20.99 -17.89
C LEU A 152 -8.76 -19.98 -18.16
N ASN A 153 -9.86 -20.03 -17.42
CA ASN A 153 -10.88 -18.99 -17.46
C ASN A 153 -10.38 -17.62 -16.95
N ASN A 154 -9.29 -17.62 -16.18
CA ASN A 154 -8.62 -16.38 -15.82
C ASN A 154 -8.13 -15.63 -17.08
N ARG A 155 -7.37 -16.29 -17.96
CA ARG A 155 -6.91 -15.65 -19.19
C ARG A 155 -8.04 -15.46 -20.22
N LEU A 156 -9.02 -16.38 -20.26
CA LEU A 156 -10.17 -16.27 -21.15
C LEU A 156 -11.00 -15.02 -20.86
N ALA A 157 -11.20 -14.66 -19.59
CA ALA A 157 -11.89 -13.43 -19.20
C ALA A 157 -11.26 -12.18 -19.85
N HIS A 158 -9.94 -12.13 -19.89
CA HIS A 158 -9.22 -11.00 -20.48
C HIS A 158 -9.16 -11.03 -22.00
N TYR A 159 -9.16 -12.22 -22.58
CA TYR A 159 -9.30 -12.41 -24.02
C TYR A 159 -10.67 -11.94 -24.52
N GLU A 160 -11.74 -12.28 -23.80
CA GLU A 160 -13.11 -11.96 -24.17
C GLU A 160 -13.53 -10.51 -23.84
N SER A 161 -12.84 -9.83 -22.92
CA SER A 161 -13.25 -8.50 -22.45
C SER A 161 -12.13 -7.44 -22.55
N THR A 162 -11.06 -7.56 -21.78
CA THR A 162 -10.02 -6.54 -21.67
C THR A 162 -9.28 -6.29 -22.99
N GLY A 163 -8.98 -7.32 -23.73
CA GLY A 163 -8.36 -7.24 -25.06
C GLY A 163 -9.20 -6.47 -26.06
N PRO A 164 -10.48 -6.87 -26.28
CA PRO A 164 -11.43 -6.12 -27.13
C PRO A 164 -11.57 -4.65 -26.73
N GLU A 165 -11.75 -4.36 -25.42
CA GLU A 165 -11.87 -2.97 -24.95
C GLU A 165 -10.64 -2.14 -25.30
N ILE A 166 -9.42 -2.65 -25.12
CA ILE A 166 -8.18 -1.94 -25.48
C ILE A 166 -8.11 -1.69 -26.98
N TRP A 167 -8.44 -2.68 -27.78
CA TRP A 167 -8.45 -2.56 -29.23
C TRP A 167 -9.41 -1.49 -29.72
N GLU A 168 -10.65 -1.50 -29.23
CA GLU A 168 -11.70 -0.54 -29.58
C GLU A 168 -11.35 0.88 -29.11
N GLN A 169 -10.92 1.03 -27.84
CA GLN A 169 -10.59 2.34 -27.26
C GLN A 169 -9.40 3.00 -27.96
N THR A 170 -8.46 2.20 -28.46
CA THR A 170 -7.34 2.72 -29.27
C THR A 170 -7.66 2.81 -30.76
N LYS A 171 -8.86 2.39 -31.17
CA LYS A 171 -9.28 2.31 -32.59
C LYS A 171 -8.29 1.48 -33.42
N GLY A 172 -7.80 0.38 -32.84
CA GLY A 172 -6.85 -0.51 -33.47
C GLY A 172 -5.42 0.07 -33.61
N LYS A 173 -5.09 1.16 -32.94
CA LYS A 173 -3.78 1.84 -33.06
C LYS A 173 -2.75 1.40 -32.03
N VAL A 174 -3.12 0.57 -31.04
CA VAL A 174 -2.18 0.07 -30.03
C VAL A 174 -1.03 -0.70 -30.70
N THR A 175 0.22 -0.34 -30.33
CA THR A 175 1.41 -1.01 -30.80
C THR A 175 2.11 -1.79 -29.67
N HIS A 176 1.93 -1.33 -28.43
CA HIS A 176 2.53 -1.94 -27.26
C HIS A 176 1.50 -2.06 -26.13
N PHE A 177 1.41 -3.26 -25.56
CA PHE A 177 0.66 -3.51 -24.34
C PHE A 177 1.63 -3.86 -23.22
N VAL A 178 1.55 -3.14 -22.11
CA VAL A 178 2.46 -3.26 -20.95
C VAL A 178 1.65 -3.55 -19.70
N VAL A 179 2.04 -4.58 -18.95
CA VAL A 179 1.32 -4.97 -17.73
C VAL A 179 2.23 -5.70 -16.74
N GLY A 180 2.04 -5.51 -15.45
CA GLY A 180 2.66 -6.31 -14.40
C GLY A 180 2.10 -7.74 -14.40
N VAL A 181 2.95 -8.73 -14.21
CA VAL A 181 2.61 -10.15 -14.34
C VAL A 181 2.61 -10.83 -12.99
N GLY A 182 1.44 -11.34 -12.55
CA GLY A 182 1.28 -12.27 -11.44
C GLY A 182 0.77 -13.61 -11.98
N THR A 183 -0.52 -13.92 -11.86
CA THR A 183 -1.10 -15.18 -12.37
C THR A 183 -0.94 -15.37 -13.89
N GLY A 184 -0.66 -14.31 -14.64
CA GLY A 184 -0.47 -14.36 -16.08
C GLY A 184 -1.73 -14.21 -16.91
N GLY A 185 -2.91 -14.28 -16.32
CA GLY A 185 -4.18 -14.25 -17.06
C GLY A 185 -4.35 -12.98 -17.90
N THR A 186 -4.07 -11.82 -17.34
CA THR A 186 -4.22 -10.54 -18.03
C THR A 186 -3.30 -10.41 -19.24
N ILE A 187 -1.99 -10.63 -19.05
CA ILE A 187 -1.02 -10.48 -20.14
C ILE A 187 -1.26 -11.48 -21.26
N SER A 188 -1.57 -12.74 -20.91
CA SER A 188 -1.78 -13.81 -21.89
C SER A 188 -3.09 -13.65 -22.64
N GLY A 189 -4.19 -13.33 -21.92
CA GLY A 189 -5.50 -13.13 -22.56
C GLY A 189 -5.53 -11.91 -23.49
N VAL A 190 -5.09 -10.75 -22.98
CA VAL A 190 -5.00 -9.53 -23.79
C VAL A 190 -4.00 -9.70 -24.92
N GLY A 191 -2.81 -10.26 -24.61
CA GLY A 191 -1.75 -10.44 -25.60
C GLY A 191 -2.17 -11.32 -26.75
N LYS A 192 -2.85 -12.46 -26.47
CA LYS A 192 -3.40 -13.32 -27.50
C LYS A 192 -4.40 -12.57 -28.38
N TYR A 193 -5.39 -11.91 -27.78
CA TYR A 193 -6.39 -11.16 -28.54
C TYR A 193 -5.76 -10.08 -29.43
N LEU A 194 -4.87 -9.27 -28.89
CA LEU A 194 -4.25 -8.18 -29.63
C LEU A 194 -3.37 -8.67 -30.78
N LYS A 195 -2.61 -9.75 -30.58
CA LYS A 195 -1.78 -10.36 -31.63
C LYS A 195 -2.62 -11.01 -32.73
N GLU A 196 -3.81 -11.53 -32.43
CA GLU A 196 -4.77 -12.00 -33.43
C GLU A 196 -5.30 -10.85 -34.29
N GLN A 197 -5.48 -9.64 -33.72
CA GLN A 197 -5.87 -8.44 -34.48
C GLN A 197 -4.69 -7.91 -35.31
N ASN A 198 -3.49 -7.85 -34.72
CA ASN A 198 -2.28 -7.42 -35.40
C ASN A 198 -1.05 -8.12 -34.79
N PRO A 199 -0.43 -9.07 -35.50
CA PRO A 199 0.74 -9.82 -35.01
C PRO A 199 1.96 -8.95 -34.68
N GLY A 200 2.01 -7.71 -35.20
CA GLY A 200 3.09 -6.76 -34.93
C GLY A 200 3.04 -6.11 -33.53
N ILE A 201 1.94 -6.24 -32.81
CA ILE A 201 1.78 -5.67 -31.47
C ILE A 201 2.76 -6.35 -30.49
N LYS A 202 3.46 -5.53 -29.71
CA LYS A 202 4.42 -5.99 -28.70
C LYS A 202 3.74 -6.12 -27.33
N ILE A 203 3.94 -7.25 -26.69
CA ILE A 203 3.41 -7.60 -25.37
C ILE A 203 4.56 -7.62 -24.38
N TRP A 204 4.61 -6.62 -23.49
CA TRP A 204 5.69 -6.44 -22.52
C TRP A 204 5.20 -6.73 -21.10
N GLY A 205 5.81 -7.74 -20.47
CA GLY A 205 5.57 -8.10 -19.08
C GLY A 205 6.46 -7.31 -18.15
N ILE A 206 5.91 -6.83 -17.04
CA ILE A 206 6.70 -6.25 -15.97
C ILE A 206 6.72 -7.23 -14.80
N ASP A 207 7.94 -7.55 -14.37
CA ASP A 207 8.28 -8.51 -13.33
C ASP A 207 8.95 -7.80 -12.16
N THR A 208 9.17 -8.50 -11.05
CA THR A 208 9.90 -7.99 -9.89
C THR A 208 11.14 -8.83 -9.62
N TYR A 209 12.09 -8.26 -8.92
CA TYR A 209 13.20 -9.04 -8.39
C TYR A 209 12.69 -9.99 -7.32
N GLY A 210 13.16 -11.24 -7.33
CA GLY A 210 12.64 -12.34 -6.52
C GLY A 210 11.60 -13.21 -7.23
N SER A 211 11.26 -12.89 -8.49
CA SER A 211 10.36 -13.65 -9.36
C SER A 211 11.10 -14.35 -10.50
N VAL A 212 10.55 -15.46 -10.98
CA VAL A 212 11.18 -16.34 -11.97
C VAL A 212 10.85 -15.99 -13.43
N PHE A 213 9.89 -15.11 -13.71
CA PHE A 213 9.31 -14.94 -15.04
C PHE A 213 10.29 -14.45 -16.10
N LYS A 214 11.03 -13.36 -15.83
CA LYS A 214 12.00 -12.83 -16.80
C LYS A 214 13.05 -13.87 -17.17
N LYS A 215 13.66 -14.50 -16.16
CA LYS A 215 14.69 -15.52 -16.39
C LYS A 215 14.15 -16.70 -17.19
N TYR A 216 12.96 -17.20 -16.82
CA TYR A 216 12.32 -18.30 -17.54
C TYR A 216 11.96 -17.91 -18.98
N HIS A 217 11.44 -16.70 -19.20
CA HIS A 217 11.14 -16.22 -20.56
C HIS A 217 12.38 -16.21 -21.46
N GLU A 218 13.51 -15.72 -20.94
CA GLU A 218 14.76 -15.59 -21.68
C GLU A 218 15.47 -16.93 -21.94
N THR A 219 15.41 -17.85 -20.96
CA THR A 219 16.23 -19.07 -20.99
C THR A 219 15.43 -20.35 -21.14
N LYS A 220 14.11 -20.31 -20.91
CA LYS A 220 13.20 -21.46 -20.78
C LYS A 220 13.63 -22.43 -19.67
N GLN A 221 14.43 -21.97 -18.72
CA GLN A 221 14.86 -22.74 -17.55
C GLN A 221 14.32 -22.11 -16.28
N PHE A 222 13.68 -22.94 -15.46
CA PHE A 222 13.27 -22.52 -14.12
C PHE A 222 14.51 -22.45 -13.21
N ASP A 223 14.76 -21.30 -12.62
CA ASP A 223 15.93 -21.08 -11.78
C ASP A 223 15.49 -20.66 -10.36
N GLU A 224 15.60 -21.58 -9.41
CA GLU A 224 15.25 -21.34 -8.01
C GLU A 224 16.09 -20.23 -7.36
N LYS A 225 17.26 -19.90 -7.92
CA LYS A 225 18.10 -18.81 -7.42
C LYS A 225 17.50 -17.42 -7.65
N GLU A 226 16.52 -17.31 -8.55
CA GLU A 226 15.75 -16.08 -8.75
C GLU A 226 14.73 -15.85 -7.63
N ILE A 227 14.45 -16.88 -6.79
CA ILE A 227 13.40 -16.84 -5.77
C ILE A 227 13.96 -16.27 -4.47
N TYR A 228 13.50 -15.10 -4.09
CA TYR A 228 13.76 -14.48 -2.78
C TYR A 228 12.67 -13.46 -2.44
N SER A 229 12.58 -13.07 -1.17
CA SER A 229 11.55 -12.17 -0.69
C SER A 229 11.56 -10.82 -1.38
N TYR A 230 10.40 -10.35 -1.78
CA TYR A 230 10.12 -9.01 -2.29
C TYR A 230 8.84 -8.45 -1.66
N ILE A 231 8.64 -7.15 -1.77
CA ILE A 231 7.58 -6.40 -1.07
C ILE A 231 6.39 -6.10 -1.99
N THR A 232 6.65 -5.93 -3.29
CA THR A 232 5.61 -5.63 -4.28
C THR A 232 4.52 -6.69 -4.26
N GLU A 233 3.26 -6.24 -4.20
CA GLU A 233 2.09 -7.12 -4.16
C GLU A 233 1.42 -7.20 -5.53
N GLY A 234 0.99 -8.40 -5.91
CA GLY A 234 0.15 -8.65 -7.10
C GLY A 234 0.88 -8.86 -8.41
N ILE A 235 2.22 -8.82 -8.42
CA ILE A 235 3.09 -9.21 -9.53
C ILE A 235 4.27 -10.03 -9.01
N GLY A 236 4.88 -10.81 -9.89
CA GLY A 236 5.96 -11.72 -9.56
C GLY A 236 5.45 -13.01 -8.92
N GLU A 237 6.10 -14.13 -9.25
CA GLU A 237 5.79 -15.44 -8.69
C GLU A 237 7.07 -16.28 -8.55
N ASP A 238 7.02 -17.26 -7.67
CA ASP A 238 8.02 -18.31 -7.46
C ASP A 238 7.65 -19.64 -8.13
N ILE A 239 6.59 -19.63 -8.91
CA ILE A 239 6.06 -20.74 -9.70
C ILE A 239 5.82 -20.29 -11.14
N LEU A 240 5.49 -21.25 -12.02
CA LEU A 240 5.06 -20.98 -13.40
C LEU A 240 3.56 -21.30 -13.53
N PRO A 241 2.66 -20.32 -13.35
CA PRO A 241 1.23 -20.52 -13.50
C PRO A 241 0.87 -20.94 -14.95
N LYS A 242 -0.09 -21.84 -15.12
CA LYS A 242 -0.58 -22.25 -16.45
C LYS A 242 -1.23 -21.11 -17.24
N ASN A 243 -1.65 -20.06 -16.54
CA ASN A 243 -2.20 -18.88 -17.19
C ASN A 243 -1.15 -18.03 -17.90
N VAL A 244 0.16 -18.15 -17.57
CA VAL A 244 1.21 -17.44 -18.29
C VAL A 244 1.52 -18.16 -19.59
N ASP A 245 1.17 -17.53 -20.69
CA ASP A 245 1.52 -17.97 -22.04
C ASP A 245 2.77 -17.19 -22.50
N PHE A 246 3.94 -17.79 -22.28
CA PHE A 246 5.22 -17.14 -22.60
C PHE A 246 5.44 -16.92 -24.10
N ASP A 247 4.67 -17.59 -24.96
CA ASP A 247 4.82 -17.46 -26.41
C ASP A 247 4.15 -16.20 -26.97
N VAL A 248 3.18 -15.64 -26.24
CA VAL A 248 2.57 -14.37 -26.62
C VAL A 248 3.33 -13.16 -26.09
N ILE A 249 4.26 -13.35 -25.14
CA ILE A 249 5.02 -12.28 -24.48
C ILE A 249 6.34 -12.03 -25.22
N ASP A 250 6.57 -10.81 -25.67
CA ASP A 250 7.78 -10.47 -26.43
C ASP A 250 8.96 -10.10 -25.53
N PHE A 251 8.70 -9.56 -24.33
CA PHE A 251 9.74 -9.03 -23.46
C PHE A 251 9.30 -8.95 -22.00
N PHE A 252 10.26 -9.12 -21.08
CA PHE A 252 10.08 -8.87 -19.66
C PHE A 252 11.09 -7.84 -19.15
N GLU A 253 10.64 -6.94 -18.28
CA GLU A 253 11.49 -6.03 -17.52
C GLU A 253 11.28 -6.22 -16.03
N LYS A 254 12.37 -6.19 -15.22
CA LYS A 254 12.29 -6.25 -13.75
C LYS A 254 12.35 -4.85 -13.14
N VAL A 255 11.56 -4.67 -12.09
CA VAL A 255 11.50 -3.41 -11.32
C VAL A 255 11.78 -3.72 -9.85
N THR A 256 12.58 -2.86 -9.21
CA THR A 256 12.83 -2.95 -7.78
C THR A 256 11.60 -2.52 -6.97
N ASP A 257 11.44 -3.06 -5.77
CA ASP A 257 10.39 -2.64 -4.85
C ASP A 257 10.38 -1.12 -4.64
N LYS A 258 11.55 -0.53 -4.41
CA LYS A 258 11.70 0.91 -4.20
C LYS A 258 11.20 1.72 -5.39
N ASP A 259 11.63 1.38 -6.59
CA ASP A 259 11.28 2.14 -7.79
C ASP A 259 9.79 2.04 -8.12
N GLY A 260 9.21 0.85 -7.94
CA GLY A 260 7.76 0.63 -8.05
C GLY A 260 6.96 1.47 -7.05
N ALA A 261 7.38 1.49 -5.78
CA ALA A 261 6.74 2.28 -4.73
C ALA A 261 6.78 3.79 -5.02
N LEU A 262 7.95 4.30 -5.43
CA LEU A 262 8.12 5.72 -5.77
C LEU A 262 7.27 6.12 -6.98
N ALA A 263 7.24 5.29 -8.03
CA ALA A 263 6.41 5.52 -9.21
C ALA A 263 4.91 5.51 -8.89
N THR A 264 4.45 4.65 -7.96
CA THR A 264 3.06 4.62 -7.49
C THR A 264 2.65 5.97 -6.90
N ARG A 265 3.48 6.54 -6.04
CA ARG A 265 3.26 7.86 -5.44
C ARG A 265 3.33 8.99 -6.45
N GLU A 266 4.24 8.87 -7.42
CA GLU A 266 4.39 9.85 -8.49
C GLU A 266 3.15 9.91 -9.40
N LEU A 267 2.58 8.75 -9.77
CA LEU A 267 1.34 8.66 -10.52
C LEU A 267 0.17 9.34 -9.80
N ALA A 268 0.04 9.11 -8.49
CA ALA A 268 -1.00 9.77 -7.70
C ALA A 268 -0.83 11.29 -7.68
N ARG A 269 0.37 11.79 -7.49
CA ARG A 269 0.66 13.23 -7.35
C ARG A 269 0.65 13.99 -8.67
N LYS A 270 1.05 13.35 -9.77
CA LYS A 270 1.17 14.01 -11.07
C LYS A 270 -0.05 13.83 -11.97
N GLU A 271 -0.68 12.65 -11.94
CA GLU A 271 -1.82 12.33 -12.80
C GLU A 271 -3.17 12.28 -12.07
N GLY A 272 -3.16 12.33 -10.72
CA GLY A 272 -4.38 12.15 -9.93
C GLY A 272 -4.89 10.71 -9.91
N LEU A 273 -4.06 9.74 -10.30
CA LEU A 273 -4.38 8.33 -10.35
C LEU A 273 -3.95 7.66 -9.04
N PHE A 274 -4.91 7.40 -8.15
CA PHE A 274 -4.65 6.77 -6.85
C PHE A 274 -4.64 5.25 -6.98
N LEU A 275 -3.46 4.70 -7.24
CA LEU A 275 -3.22 3.35 -7.73
C LEU A 275 -2.54 2.45 -6.69
N GLY A 276 -2.69 1.14 -6.86
CA GLY A 276 -1.95 0.15 -6.08
C GLY A 276 -0.49 0.00 -6.50
N TYR A 277 0.27 -0.73 -5.70
CA TYR A 277 1.72 -0.85 -5.81
C TYR A 277 2.17 -1.40 -7.18
N SER A 278 1.56 -2.49 -7.64
CA SER A 278 1.90 -3.10 -8.94
C SER A 278 1.69 -2.18 -10.15
N CYS A 279 0.82 -1.16 -10.02
CA CYS A 279 0.61 -0.18 -11.07
C CYS A 279 1.84 0.73 -11.23
N GLY A 280 2.43 1.15 -10.11
CA GLY A 280 3.70 1.89 -10.12
C GLY A 280 4.82 1.06 -10.72
N SER A 281 4.91 -0.23 -10.38
CA SER A 281 5.88 -1.13 -10.98
C SER A 281 5.65 -1.29 -12.49
N ALA A 282 4.40 -1.42 -12.96
CA ALA A 282 4.08 -1.51 -14.38
C ALA A 282 4.53 -0.24 -15.14
N PHE A 283 4.26 0.94 -14.59
CA PHE A 283 4.70 2.20 -15.20
C PHE A 283 6.22 2.38 -15.13
N GLN A 284 6.85 2.03 -14.02
CA GLN A 284 8.30 2.15 -13.87
C GLN A 284 9.05 1.22 -14.81
N GLY A 285 8.58 -0.02 -14.98
CA GLY A 285 9.16 -0.93 -15.96
C GLY A 285 9.06 -0.38 -17.39
N LEU A 286 7.91 0.16 -17.76
CA LEU A 286 7.74 0.87 -19.04
C LEU A 286 8.72 2.05 -19.16
N ARG A 287 8.92 2.85 -18.10
CA ARG A 287 9.86 3.98 -18.08
C ARG A 287 11.31 3.52 -18.30
N GLN A 288 11.72 2.40 -17.71
CA GLN A 288 13.07 1.84 -17.86
C GLN A 288 13.41 1.45 -19.30
N ILE A 289 12.39 1.06 -20.07
CA ILE A 289 12.56 0.58 -21.45
C ILE A 289 12.02 1.55 -22.51
N LYS A 290 11.72 2.79 -22.13
CA LYS A 290 11.15 3.82 -23.05
C LYS A 290 11.98 4.06 -24.30
N ASP A 291 13.29 3.86 -24.24
CA ASP A 291 14.20 4.05 -25.37
C ASP A 291 14.03 2.99 -26.49
N LYS A 292 13.25 1.93 -26.22
CA LYS A 292 12.82 0.97 -27.26
C LYS A 292 11.61 1.46 -28.06
N LEU A 293 10.98 2.57 -27.65
CA LEU A 293 9.81 3.14 -28.29
C LEU A 293 10.19 4.21 -29.33
N THR A 294 9.34 4.39 -30.32
CA THR A 294 9.47 5.40 -31.36
C THR A 294 8.28 6.38 -31.31
N LYS A 295 8.35 7.48 -32.07
CA LYS A 295 7.26 8.46 -32.17
C LYS A 295 5.96 7.91 -32.77
N ASP A 296 6.06 6.79 -33.49
CA ASP A 296 4.94 6.18 -34.22
C ASP A 296 4.20 5.14 -33.37
N ASP A 297 4.69 4.88 -32.14
CA ASP A 297 4.11 3.91 -31.25
C ASP A 297 2.88 4.48 -30.49
N VAL A 298 2.03 3.58 -30.05
CA VAL A 298 0.90 3.83 -29.16
C VAL A 298 0.94 2.79 -28.04
N VAL A 299 1.28 3.25 -26.84
CA VAL A 299 1.48 2.36 -25.68
C VAL A 299 0.24 2.37 -24.79
N VAL A 300 -0.20 1.18 -24.39
CA VAL A 300 -1.21 1.00 -23.34
C VAL A 300 -0.56 0.28 -22.17
N VAL A 301 -0.52 0.94 -21.00
CA VAL A 301 -0.14 0.32 -19.73
C VAL A 301 -1.38 0.03 -18.90
N LEU A 302 -1.50 -1.19 -18.37
CA LEU A 302 -2.65 -1.56 -17.55
C LEU A 302 -2.33 -1.33 -16.06
N PHE A 303 -3.24 -0.65 -15.36
CA PHE A 303 -3.20 -0.41 -13.93
C PHE A 303 -4.23 -1.26 -13.20
N HIS A 304 -3.72 -2.17 -12.38
CA HIS A 304 -4.44 -3.32 -11.85
C HIS A 304 -5.50 -2.98 -10.80
N ASP A 305 -5.17 -2.12 -9.82
CA ASP A 305 -6.01 -1.91 -8.64
C ASP A 305 -5.86 -0.52 -8.00
N HIS A 306 -6.68 -0.27 -6.99
CA HIS A 306 -6.84 1.02 -6.33
C HIS A 306 -5.90 1.19 -5.14
N GLY A 307 -5.44 2.43 -4.91
CA GLY A 307 -4.49 2.80 -3.85
C GLY A 307 -5.01 2.67 -2.42
N SER A 308 -6.34 2.65 -2.21
CA SER A 308 -6.94 2.54 -0.87
C SER A 308 -6.53 1.27 -0.11
N ARG A 309 -6.04 0.26 -0.80
CA ARG A 309 -5.54 -1.00 -0.21
C ARG A 309 -4.09 -0.91 0.26
N TYR A 310 -3.45 0.25 0.12
CA TYR A 310 -2.03 0.46 0.35
C TYR A 310 -1.74 1.72 1.17
N ILE A 311 -2.75 2.26 1.87
CA ILE A 311 -2.63 3.49 2.66
C ILE A 311 -1.61 3.29 3.79
N GLY A 312 -1.64 2.15 4.46
CA GLY A 312 -0.69 1.79 5.52
C GLY A 312 0.69 1.34 5.00
N LYS A 313 0.90 1.29 3.67
CA LYS A 313 2.15 0.84 3.03
C LYS A 313 2.74 1.92 2.13
N VAL A 314 2.65 1.75 0.80
CA VAL A 314 3.28 2.63 -0.20
C VAL A 314 2.90 4.11 -0.06
N TYR A 315 1.76 4.43 0.55
CA TYR A 315 1.32 5.79 0.82
C TYR A 315 1.63 6.30 2.23
N ASN A 316 2.17 5.45 3.11
CA ASN A 316 2.63 5.82 4.44
C ASN A 316 4.12 6.15 4.40
N ASP A 317 4.49 7.36 4.82
CA ASP A 317 5.88 7.84 4.77
C ASP A 317 6.79 7.08 5.73
N ASP A 318 6.31 6.69 6.92
CA ASP A 318 7.11 5.93 7.88
C ASP A 318 7.39 4.52 7.34
N TRP A 319 6.36 3.85 6.81
CA TRP A 319 6.55 2.57 6.13
C TRP A 319 7.57 2.63 4.99
N MET A 320 7.59 3.73 4.24
CA MET A 320 8.55 3.96 3.14
C MET A 320 9.96 4.23 3.67
N ARG A 321 10.09 4.98 4.78
CA ARG A 321 11.39 5.27 5.43
C ARG A 321 11.99 4.02 6.06
N ASP A 322 11.20 3.22 6.77
CA ASP A 322 11.63 1.97 7.41
C ASP A 322 12.25 0.99 6.42
N ARG A 323 11.87 1.07 5.15
CA ARG A 323 12.40 0.26 4.04
C ARG A 323 13.49 0.94 3.23
N GLY A 324 13.90 2.14 3.62
CA GLY A 324 14.90 2.93 2.89
C GLY A 324 14.41 3.39 1.49
N PHE A 325 13.10 3.42 1.26
CA PHE A 325 12.50 3.88 0.00
C PHE A 325 12.40 5.41 -0.06
N LEU A 326 12.16 6.04 1.07
CA LEU A 326 12.39 7.48 1.26
C LEU A 326 13.64 7.65 2.10
N SER A 327 14.42 8.69 1.79
CA SER A 327 15.44 9.15 2.71
C SER A 327 14.75 9.43 4.06
N GLN A 328 15.41 9.05 5.14
CA GLN A 328 15.09 9.67 6.43
C GLN A 328 15.38 11.15 6.23
N GLY A 329 14.37 11.90 5.83
CA GLY A 329 14.47 13.36 5.84
C GLY A 329 14.90 13.73 7.24
N ASN A 330 15.80 14.71 7.41
CA ASN A 330 16.09 15.23 8.72
C ASN A 330 14.73 15.61 9.32
N LYS A 331 14.19 14.75 10.19
CA LYS A 331 12.97 15.09 10.91
C LYS A 331 13.24 16.41 11.62
N VAL A 332 12.31 17.31 11.56
CA VAL A 332 12.42 18.64 12.16
C VAL A 332 11.42 18.77 13.32
N ALA A 333 11.58 19.80 14.11
CA ALA A 333 10.69 20.08 15.26
C ALA A 333 9.19 19.99 14.91
N LYS A 334 8.80 20.42 13.71
CA LYS A 334 7.43 20.31 13.23
C LYS A 334 6.91 18.88 13.22
N ASP A 335 7.71 17.92 12.76
CA ASP A 335 7.31 16.52 12.65
C ASP A 335 7.07 15.87 14.02
N LEU A 336 7.72 16.40 15.07
CA LEU A 336 7.57 15.94 16.45
C LEU A 336 6.28 16.43 17.12
N ILE A 337 5.77 17.59 16.73
CA ILE A 337 4.57 18.19 17.34
C ILE A 337 3.28 17.93 16.56
N ASP A 338 3.35 17.46 15.31
CA ASP A 338 2.16 17.26 14.46
C ASP A 338 1.11 16.34 15.10
N GLY A 339 1.54 15.34 15.89
CA GLY A 339 0.63 14.41 16.59
C GLY A 339 -0.16 15.03 17.76
N HIS A 340 0.31 16.12 18.34
CA HIS A 340 -0.28 16.76 19.53
C HIS A 340 -0.33 18.29 19.47
N SER A 341 -0.17 18.85 18.28
CA SER A 341 -0.23 20.31 18.03
C SER A 341 -1.56 20.97 18.43
N HIS A 342 -2.62 20.18 18.61
CA HIS A 342 -3.93 20.65 19.07
C HIS A 342 -4.03 20.78 20.61
N LEU A 343 -3.06 20.25 21.36
CA LEU A 343 -3.08 20.31 22.82
C LEU A 343 -2.45 21.65 23.33
N PRO A 344 -3.08 22.33 24.30
CA PRO A 344 -2.51 23.52 24.85
C PRO A 344 -1.26 23.25 25.68
N LEU A 345 -0.28 24.12 25.62
CA LEU A 345 0.89 24.05 26.49
C LEU A 345 0.46 24.30 27.93
N ILE A 346 0.75 23.38 28.84
CA ILE A 346 0.53 23.53 30.25
C ILE A 346 1.67 24.36 30.84
N THR A 347 1.36 25.48 31.49
CA THR A 347 2.33 26.41 32.09
C THR A 347 1.94 26.77 33.51
N VAL A 348 2.88 27.28 34.29
CA VAL A 348 2.66 27.89 35.61
C VAL A 348 3.34 29.25 35.64
N THR A 349 2.96 30.09 36.61
CA THR A 349 3.68 31.36 36.89
C THR A 349 4.69 31.20 38.02
N ASP A 350 5.69 32.07 38.07
CA ASP A 350 6.71 32.10 39.12
C ASP A 350 6.12 32.36 40.53
N THR A 351 4.96 33.02 40.60
CA THR A 351 4.25 33.37 41.84
C THR A 351 3.28 32.29 42.33
N GLU A 352 3.08 31.21 41.54
CA GLU A 352 2.22 30.10 41.93
C GLU A 352 2.87 29.22 42.99
N PRO A 353 2.08 28.58 43.90
CA PRO A 353 2.58 27.56 44.80
C PRO A 353 3.09 26.33 44.06
N LEU A 354 4.19 25.75 44.53
CA LEU A 354 4.75 24.51 43.98
C LEU A 354 3.74 23.34 43.96
N SER A 355 2.84 23.30 44.93
CA SER A 355 1.75 22.31 44.99
C SER A 355 0.81 22.38 43.77
N ASN A 356 0.66 23.56 43.13
CA ASN A 356 -0.12 23.64 41.90
C ASN A 356 0.61 23.04 40.72
N ALA A 357 1.92 23.26 40.61
CA ALA A 357 2.73 22.58 39.58
C ALA A 357 2.68 21.07 39.74
N ALA A 358 2.81 20.54 40.96
CA ALA A 358 2.68 19.11 41.25
C ALA A 358 1.30 18.54 40.85
N ARG A 359 0.22 19.29 41.15
CA ARG A 359 -1.14 18.92 40.77
C ARG A 359 -1.32 18.87 39.26
N LEU A 360 -0.79 19.84 38.53
CA LEU A 360 -0.86 19.89 37.05
C LEU A 360 -0.06 18.73 36.42
N MET A 361 1.16 18.45 36.91
CA MET A 361 1.95 17.30 36.45
C MET A 361 1.18 16.00 36.59
N LYS A 362 0.56 15.77 37.75
CA LYS A 362 -0.23 14.56 38.00
C LYS A 362 -1.51 14.53 37.15
N LEU A 363 -2.18 15.67 36.99
CA LEU A 363 -3.46 15.72 36.22
C LEU A 363 -3.26 15.47 34.75
N HIS A 364 -2.15 15.94 34.18
CA HIS A 364 -1.86 15.83 32.73
C HIS A 364 -0.84 14.77 32.39
N ASP A 365 -0.37 13.99 33.36
CA ASP A 365 0.66 12.94 33.20
C ASP A 365 1.93 13.47 32.52
N ILE A 366 2.42 14.65 33.01
CA ILE A 366 3.61 15.34 32.50
C ILE A 366 4.65 15.52 33.59
N THR A 367 5.92 15.55 33.22
CA THR A 367 7.06 15.65 34.13
C THR A 367 7.81 16.97 34.01
N GLN A 368 7.36 17.85 33.09
CA GLN A 368 8.02 19.13 32.83
C GLN A 368 6.95 20.22 32.58
N ILE A 369 7.15 21.39 33.16
CA ILE A 369 6.25 22.54 32.98
C ILE A 369 7.10 23.81 32.75
N PRO A 370 6.89 24.55 31.65
CA PRO A 370 7.45 25.88 31.45
C PRO A 370 6.87 26.91 32.46
N VAL A 371 7.70 27.79 32.97
CA VAL A 371 7.30 28.87 33.86
C VAL A 371 7.19 30.18 33.05
N MET A 372 6.01 30.81 33.08
CA MET A 372 5.69 31.99 32.29
C MET A 372 5.43 33.17 33.22
N GLN A 373 5.92 34.36 32.84
CA GLN A 373 5.61 35.60 33.49
C GLN A 373 5.16 36.61 32.42
N ASN A 374 3.93 37.07 32.49
CA ASN A 374 3.36 38.04 31.53
C ASN A 374 3.50 37.56 30.05
N GLY A 375 3.36 36.27 29.79
CA GLY A 375 3.51 35.66 28.46
C GLY A 375 4.95 35.44 28.01
N ILE A 376 5.94 35.72 28.85
CA ILE A 376 7.36 35.50 28.60
C ILE A 376 7.82 34.26 29.36
N LEU A 377 8.57 33.40 28.69
CA LEU A 377 9.19 32.24 29.31
C LEU A 377 10.35 32.67 30.22
N VAL A 378 10.22 32.46 31.53
CA VAL A 378 11.20 32.89 32.53
C VAL A 378 11.93 31.73 33.24
N GLY A 379 11.39 30.53 33.17
CA GLY A 379 11.99 29.38 33.83
C GLY A 379 11.39 28.07 33.40
N SER A 380 11.79 27.01 34.08
CA SER A 380 11.25 25.67 33.92
C SER A 380 11.19 24.96 35.26
N ILE A 381 10.26 23.99 35.36
CA ILE A 381 10.17 23.10 36.51
C ILE A 381 10.05 21.67 36.04
N ASP A 382 10.77 20.74 36.65
CA ASP A 382 10.68 19.34 36.37
C ASP A 382 10.41 18.50 37.64
N ASP A 383 10.09 17.25 37.48
CA ASP A 383 9.82 16.30 38.57
C ASP A 383 11.01 16.14 39.52
N HIS A 384 12.24 16.20 38.99
CA HIS A 384 13.46 16.05 39.78
C HIS A 384 13.69 17.28 40.69
N GLY A 385 13.62 18.50 40.13
CA GLY A 385 13.76 19.73 40.90
C GLY A 385 12.67 19.89 41.95
N MET A 386 11.45 19.46 41.60
CA MET A 386 10.33 19.46 42.53
C MET A 386 10.53 18.45 43.67
N LEU A 387 10.96 17.22 43.38
CA LEU A 387 11.22 16.24 44.40
C LEU A 387 12.29 16.68 45.36
N SER A 388 13.41 17.24 44.88
CA SER A 388 14.48 17.77 45.71
C SER A 388 13.95 18.87 46.67
N SER A 389 13.17 19.80 46.16
CA SER A 389 12.58 20.87 46.98
C SER A 389 11.61 20.35 48.05
N MET A 390 10.78 19.37 47.71
CA MET A 390 9.82 18.78 48.66
C MET A 390 10.49 17.96 49.77
N VAL A 391 11.67 17.37 49.51
CA VAL A 391 12.47 16.65 50.52
C VAL A 391 13.17 17.63 51.42
N ASP A 392 13.76 18.71 50.87
CA ASP A 392 14.55 19.66 51.63
C ASP A 392 13.68 20.67 52.39
N ASN A 393 12.47 21.02 51.86
CA ASN A 393 11.53 21.96 52.45
C ASN A 393 10.09 21.42 52.39
N PRO A 394 9.62 20.65 53.37
CA PRO A 394 8.27 20.07 53.36
C PRO A 394 7.13 21.07 53.60
N SER A 395 7.39 22.40 53.62
CA SER A 395 6.35 23.41 53.77
C SER A 395 5.62 23.65 52.44
N ASN A 396 4.30 23.57 52.44
CA ASN A 396 3.43 23.82 51.27
C ASN A 396 3.45 25.27 50.75
N SER A 397 4.34 26.13 51.21
CA SER A 397 4.40 27.58 50.92
C SER A 397 5.47 27.97 49.89
N THR A 398 6.28 27.02 49.42
CA THR A 398 7.32 27.29 48.42
C THR A 398 6.69 27.71 47.08
N LEU A 399 7.15 28.84 46.53
CA LEU A 399 6.70 29.33 45.23
C LEU A 399 7.54 28.71 44.11
N VAL A 400 6.94 28.59 42.92
CA VAL A 400 7.61 28.08 41.71
C VAL A 400 8.89 28.87 41.42
N GLY A 401 8.86 30.21 41.55
CA GLY A 401 10.00 31.08 41.28
C GLY A 401 11.20 30.87 42.20
N GLU A 402 11.02 30.26 43.39
CA GLU A 402 12.10 29.98 44.32
C GLU A 402 12.97 28.79 43.92
N ILE A 403 12.41 27.87 43.08
CA ILE A 403 13.07 26.62 42.71
C ILE A 403 13.17 26.39 41.22
N MET A 404 12.54 27.24 40.39
CA MET A 404 12.59 27.07 38.93
C MET A 404 14.03 27.09 38.40
N GLY A 405 14.30 26.25 37.46
CA GLY A 405 15.52 26.25 36.68
C GLY A 405 15.50 27.24 35.52
N ALA A 406 16.56 27.26 34.75
CA ALA A 406 16.63 28.05 33.52
C ALA A 406 15.48 27.74 32.56
N PRO A 407 15.02 28.73 31.76
CA PRO A 407 14.00 28.47 30.77
C PRO A 407 14.43 27.45 29.73
N TYR A 408 13.50 26.66 29.22
CA TYR A 408 13.78 25.75 28.11
C TYR A 408 14.20 26.54 26.87
N PRO A 409 15.17 26.02 26.07
CA PRO A 409 15.52 26.62 24.78
C PRO A 409 14.30 26.63 23.86
N VAL A 410 14.15 27.70 23.09
CA VAL A 410 13.09 27.83 22.08
C VAL A 410 13.72 27.62 20.71
N VAL A 411 13.12 26.74 19.91
CA VAL A 411 13.58 26.39 18.57
C VAL A 411 12.49 26.66 17.53
N ASP A 412 12.91 26.79 16.27
CA ASP A 412 11.99 26.95 15.15
C ASP A 412 11.43 25.58 14.67
N LEU A 413 10.30 25.61 13.97
CA LEU A 413 9.67 24.44 13.37
C LEU A 413 10.61 23.65 12.46
N THR A 414 11.60 24.32 11.88
CA THR A 414 12.56 23.73 10.93
C THR A 414 13.85 23.21 11.59
N THR A 415 13.98 23.36 12.91
CA THR A 415 15.16 22.86 13.65
C THR A 415 15.22 21.35 13.56
N SER A 416 16.41 20.80 13.21
CA SER A 416 16.58 19.36 13.04
C SER A 416 16.43 18.59 14.35
N ILE A 417 15.90 17.37 14.28
CA ILE A 417 15.83 16.47 15.46
C ILE A 417 17.21 16.23 16.08
N ASP A 418 18.26 16.14 15.26
CA ASP A 418 19.62 15.91 15.74
C ASP A 418 20.11 17.07 16.61
N ASP A 419 19.78 18.30 16.25
CA ASP A 419 20.13 19.49 17.05
C ASP A 419 19.30 19.57 18.33
N ILE A 420 18.01 19.23 18.26
CA ILE A 420 17.14 19.13 19.45
C ILE A 420 17.66 18.03 20.38
N ALA A 421 18.03 16.87 19.84
CA ALA A 421 18.57 15.77 20.62
C ALA A 421 19.90 16.13 21.32
N LYS A 422 20.78 16.93 20.66
CA LYS A 422 21.99 17.47 21.28
C LYS A 422 21.65 18.39 22.45
N MET A 423 20.70 19.32 22.28
CA MET A 423 20.27 20.24 23.38
C MET A 423 19.78 19.41 24.58
N VAL A 424 18.96 18.39 24.35
CA VAL A 424 18.44 17.54 25.42
C VAL A 424 19.56 16.68 26.06
N LYS A 425 20.54 16.20 25.26
CA LYS A 425 21.72 15.51 25.77
C LYS A 425 22.63 16.41 26.63
N ASP A 426 22.76 17.67 26.25
CA ASP A 426 23.61 18.67 26.93
C ASP A 426 22.98 19.19 28.23
N GLY A 427 21.87 18.63 28.69
CA GLY A 427 21.29 18.86 30.02
C GLY A 427 19.92 19.51 30.01
N HIS A 428 19.40 19.94 28.87
CA HIS A 428 18.03 20.43 28.79
C HIS A 428 17.03 19.28 28.87
N ARG A 429 16.00 19.41 29.71
CA ARG A 429 14.98 18.37 29.90
C ARG A 429 13.96 18.32 28.78
N ALA A 430 13.73 19.48 28.13
CA ALA A 430 12.82 19.66 27.01
C ALA A 430 13.26 20.89 26.20
N VAL A 431 12.67 21.06 25.02
CA VAL A 431 12.75 22.29 24.22
C VAL A 431 11.33 22.76 23.90
N LEU A 432 11.17 24.07 23.71
CA LEU A 432 9.93 24.65 23.22
C LEU A 432 10.04 24.94 21.73
N VAL A 433 8.96 24.69 21.00
CA VAL A 433 8.85 25.04 19.58
C VAL A 433 7.85 26.14 19.40
N LYS A 434 8.26 27.21 18.72
CA LYS A 434 7.34 28.32 18.39
C LYS A 434 6.38 27.87 17.29
N PHE A 435 5.07 27.93 17.54
CA PHE A 435 4.02 27.53 16.62
C PHE A 435 2.87 28.55 16.66
N GLY A 436 2.71 29.31 15.56
CA GLY A 436 1.76 30.41 15.53
C GLY A 436 2.10 31.48 16.58
N GLU A 437 1.14 31.86 17.41
CA GLU A 437 1.31 32.77 18.54
C GLU A 437 1.68 32.07 19.86
N GLY A 438 1.78 30.75 19.85
CA GLY A 438 2.05 29.89 21.01
C GLY A 438 3.33 29.10 20.93
N HIS A 439 3.48 28.21 21.89
CA HIS A 439 4.58 27.24 21.94
C HIS A 439 4.06 25.83 22.19
N HIS A 440 4.78 24.84 21.68
CA HIS A 440 4.63 23.45 22.04
C HIS A 440 5.92 22.94 22.68
N ILE A 441 5.80 21.91 23.52
CA ILE A 441 6.94 21.30 24.19
C ILE A 441 7.34 20.01 23.46
N ILE A 442 8.65 19.81 23.27
CA ILE A 442 9.25 18.57 22.83
C ILE A 442 10.08 18.02 23.97
N THR A 443 9.78 16.81 24.38
CA THR A 443 10.44 16.11 25.48
C THR A 443 11.41 15.04 24.98
N LYS A 444 12.18 14.45 25.89
CA LYS A 444 13.03 13.31 25.58
C LYS A 444 12.26 12.14 24.99
N GLN A 445 11.01 11.91 25.45
CA GLN A 445 10.17 10.81 24.97
C GLN A 445 9.78 11.00 23.50
N ASP A 446 9.46 12.24 23.10
CA ASP A 446 9.11 12.56 21.70
C ASP A 446 10.30 12.30 20.77
N ILE A 447 11.51 12.66 21.21
CA ILE A 447 12.75 12.42 20.46
C ILE A 447 13.03 10.91 20.33
N ILE A 448 12.91 10.15 21.44
CA ILE A 448 13.12 8.68 21.42
C ILE A 448 12.10 8.03 20.48
N THR A 449 10.83 8.40 20.57
CA THR A 449 9.78 7.85 19.71
C THR A 449 10.04 8.18 18.23
N ALA A 450 10.61 9.33 17.94
CA ALA A 450 10.89 9.75 16.58
C ALA A 450 12.18 9.14 15.98
N LEU A 451 13.12 8.71 16.83
CA LEU A 451 14.38 8.06 16.42
C LEU A 451 14.33 6.52 16.46
N SER A 452 13.29 5.96 17.10
CA SER A 452 13.00 4.52 17.11
C SER A 452 12.14 4.09 15.92
#